data_d7383b589f0af4a46b54c15b50b4f9af
#
_entry.id   d7383b589f0af4a46b54c15b50b4f9af
#
_cell.length_a   1.000
_cell.length_b   1.000
_cell.length_c   1.000
_cell.angle_alpha   90.00
_cell.angle_beta   90.00
_cell.angle_gamma   90.00
#
_symmetry.space_group_name_H-M   'P 1'
#
loop_
_entity.id
_entity.type
_entity.pdbx_description
1 polymer ?
#
loop_
_entity_poly.entity_id
_entity_poly.type
_entity_poly.pdbx_seq_one_letter_code
_entity_poly.pdbx_strand_id
1 'polypeptide(L)'
;MSRSCPRLVIAALRGSAGKTTLCAALAAALNKRGVAVAPFKKGPDYIDAAWLSLASGRTCRNLDTFLMGREEVVRSFSRHAPKDAISIVEGNRGLYDGSNPEGEHSTAELAKLLRAPVVLVVDCDKVTRTMAAMIMGCQRFDPEVAIRGVILNRIAGERHASIVRRTVEEYCHLPVLGTVPRMADIPFSERHLGLIPPQEHDRVLPALGKAADIAGDYLDMEGLIQVAESATPWEDHAFSGLQPADKTDHEQVTIGVIRDRAFQFYYPENLETLADRGAHILEISAVSDSSLHSVDALYIGGGFPETQAGLLAQNEAFRLSLREAAEKGLPIYAECGGFMFLGEALTVGGHEYPMVGFLPVSFVMEKRPQAHGYTVVDVERENPFFPVGTRLKGHEFHYSRVLARDAGEGHLAFRVERGSGIAGKRDGLCRKNVMATFTHLHALGTPQWAEGLVDLRVDVTLPFHDAIPWHRAGGAECRLRLHLRSHRRRRRAGAG
;
A
#
# COMPACT_ATOMS: atom_id res chain seq x y z
N MET A 1 6.44 -32.27 -3.75
CA MET A 1 7.68 -32.50 -4.56
C MET A 1 8.55 -31.26 -4.44
N SER A 2 9.88 -31.39 -4.34
CA SER A 2 10.75 -30.20 -4.34
C SER A 2 11.01 -29.75 -5.77
N ARG A 3 11.05 -28.42 -5.97
CA ARG A 3 11.32 -27.81 -7.28
C ARG A 3 12.39 -26.73 -7.18
N SER A 4 13.12 -26.47 -8.27
CA SER A 4 13.91 -25.26 -8.36
C SER A 4 12.99 -24.05 -8.30
N CYS A 5 13.36 -23.06 -7.52
CA CYS A 5 12.65 -21.79 -7.38
C CYS A 5 13.68 -20.71 -7.05
N PRO A 6 14.38 -20.19 -8.08
CA PRO A 6 15.36 -19.11 -7.89
C PRO A 6 14.70 -17.92 -7.21
N ARG A 7 15.25 -17.51 -6.07
CA ARG A 7 14.67 -16.39 -5.29
C ARG A 7 15.73 -15.69 -4.47
N LEU A 8 15.54 -14.41 -4.25
CA LEU A 8 16.37 -13.63 -3.35
C LEU A 8 15.55 -12.52 -2.68
N VAL A 9 16.00 -12.09 -1.52
CA VAL A 9 15.45 -10.95 -0.79
C VAL A 9 16.43 -9.79 -0.89
N ILE A 10 15.98 -8.65 -1.37
CA ILE A 10 16.74 -7.39 -1.33
C ILE A 10 16.35 -6.64 -0.05
N ALA A 11 17.28 -6.57 0.89
CA ALA A 11 17.10 -5.89 2.17
C ALA A 11 18.03 -4.68 2.31
N ALA A 12 17.91 -3.91 3.39
CA ALA A 12 18.82 -2.82 3.70
C ALA A 12 19.02 -2.68 5.22
N LEU A 13 19.95 -1.84 5.64
CA LEU A 13 20.18 -1.52 7.05
C LEU A 13 19.09 -0.58 7.61
N ARG A 14 18.44 0.20 6.74
CA ARG A 14 17.41 1.19 7.12
C ARG A 14 16.48 1.51 5.96
N GLY A 15 15.41 2.25 6.26
CA GLY A 15 14.58 2.90 5.24
C GLY A 15 15.39 3.88 4.37
N SER A 16 14.85 4.22 3.20
CA SER A 16 15.45 5.20 2.26
C SER A 16 16.89 4.89 1.81
N ALA A 17 17.31 3.63 1.87
CA ALA A 17 18.62 3.18 1.38
C ALA A 17 18.65 2.93 -0.14
N GLY A 18 17.53 3.15 -0.86
CA GLY A 18 17.42 2.96 -2.30
C GLY A 18 16.99 1.55 -2.75
N LYS A 19 16.42 0.74 -1.85
CA LYS A 19 15.96 -0.63 -2.18
C LYS A 19 15.02 -0.65 -3.37
N THR A 20 13.96 0.15 -3.34
CA THR A 20 12.92 0.17 -4.38
C THR A 20 13.49 0.53 -5.75
N THR A 21 14.30 1.58 -5.80
CA THR A 21 14.99 1.99 -7.04
C THR A 21 15.86 0.85 -7.59
N LEU A 22 16.62 0.18 -6.73
CA LEU A 22 17.52 -0.90 -7.16
C LEU A 22 16.76 -2.19 -7.50
N CYS A 23 15.68 -2.52 -6.79
CA CYS A 23 14.82 -3.65 -7.13
C CYS A 23 14.12 -3.45 -8.48
N ALA A 24 13.57 -2.27 -8.71
CA ALA A 24 12.95 -1.93 -10.00
C ALA A 24 13.99 -1.89 -11.13
N ALA A 25 15.18 -1.34 -10.88
CA ALA A 25 16.30 -1.34 -11.83
C ALA A 25 16.73 -2.76 -12.19
N LEU A 26 16.93 -3.62 -11.20
CA LEU A 26 17.27 -5.04 -11.39
C LEU A 26 16.18 -5.77 -12.18
N ALA A 27 14.92 -5.62 -11.80
CA ALA A 27 13.80 -6.26 -12.48
C ALA A 27 13.68 -5.81 -13.95
N ALA A 28 13.82 -4.51 -14.22
CA ALA A 28 13.79 -3.96 -15.58
C ALA A 28 14.98 -4.43 -16.42
N ALA A 29 16.18 -4.51 -15.85
CA ALA A 29 17.37 -4.97 -16.55
C ALA A 29 17.30 -6.47 -16.89
N LEU A 30 16.83 -7.31 -15.95
CA LEU A 30 16.61 -8.73 -16.18
C LEU A 30 15.55 -8.95 -17.27
N ASN A 31 14.43 -8.22 -17.20
CA ASN A 31 13.37 -8.28 -18.20
C ASN A 31 13.90 -7.87 -19.62
N LYS A 32 14.70 -6.82 -19.69
CA LYS A 32 15.37 -6.38 -20.94
C LYS A 32 16.30 -7.45 -21.53
N ARG A 33 16.89 -8.32 -20.65
CA ARG A 33 17.73 -9.48 -21.05
C ARG A 33 16.92 -10.75 -21.36
N GLY A 34 15.59 -10.70 -21.28
CA GLY A 34 14.71 -11.86 -21.48
C GLY A 34 14.66 -12.83 -20.29
N VAL A 35 15.19 -12.44 -19.13
CA VAL A 35 15.08 -13.20 -17.89
C VAL A 35 13.80 -12.81 -17.18
N ALA A 36 12.88 -13.77 -17.03
CA ALA A 36 11.60 -13.54 -16.37
C ALA A 36 11.79 -13.26 -14.87
N VAL A 37 11.07 -12.26 -14.36
CA VAL A 37 11.09 -11.87 -12.94
C VAL A 37 9.70 -11.97 -12.35
N ALA A 38 9.57 -12.63 -11.19
CA ALA A 38 8.38 -12.60 -10.36
C ALA A 38 8.64 -11.65 -9.17
N PRO A 39 8.05 -10.46 -9.17
CA PRO A 39 8.28 -9.47 -8.13
C PRO A 39 7.38 -9.69 -6.92
N PHE A 40 7.95 -9.49 -5.73
CA PHE A 40 7.24 -9.51 -4.46
C PHE A 40 7.67 -8.32 -3.60
N LYS A 41 6.73 -7.76 -2.85
CA LYS A 41 6.98 -6.69 -1.88
C LYS A 41 6.66 -7.14 -0.46
N LYS A 42 7.61 -7.01 0.46
CA LYS A 42 7.33 -7.21 1.88
C LYS A 42 6.53 -6.03 2.44
N GLY A 43 5.45 -6.34 3.13
CA GLY A 43 4.66 -5.32 3.82
C GLY A 43 3.52 -4.71 2.98
N PRO A 44 2.72 -3.84 3.61
CA PRO A 44 1.54 -3.22 3.01
C PRO A 44 1.92 -1.99 2.18
N ASP A 45 2.50 -2.19 1.02
CA ASP A 45 2.98 -1.12 0.15
C ASP A 45 2.41 -1.27 -1.26
N TYR A 46 1.66 -0.28 -1.72
CA TYR A 46 1.03 -0.28 -3.03
C TYR A 46 1.92 0.38 -4.10
N ILE A 47 2.69 1.40 -3.72
CA ILE A 47 3.45 2.24 -4.65
C ILE A 47 4.68 1.50 -5.15
N ASP A 48 5.49 0.95 -4.23
CA ASP A 48 6.66 0.16 -4.59
C ASP A 48 6.24 -1.08 -5.39
N ALA A 49 5.15 -1.76 -4.98
CA ALA A 49 4.60 -2.91 -5.70
C ALA A 49 4.16 -2.56 -7.12
N ALA A 50 3.58 -1.37 -7.35
CA ALA A 50 3.20 -0.91 -8.68
C ALA A 50 4.43 -0.67 -9.58
N TRP A 51 5.50 -0.06 -9.08
CA TRP A 51 6.76 0.11 -9.82
C TRP A 51 7.42 -1.22 -10.14
N LEU A 52 7.45 -2.15 -9.19
CA LEU A 52 7.98 -3.50 -9.40
C LEU A 52 7.18 -4.27 -10.45
N SER A 53 5.86 -4.11 -10.46
CA SER A 53 5.00 -4.71 -11.48
C SER A 53 5.34 -4.23 -12.87
N LEU A 54 5.51 -2.92 -13.06
CA LEU A 54 5.87 -2.34 -14.35
C LEU A 54 7.28 -2.71 -14.79
N ALA A 55 8.25 -2.72 -13.86
CA ALA A 55 9.63 -3.06 -14.14
C ALA A 55 9.81 -4.51 -14.60
N SER A 56 9.05 -5.43 -14.01
CA SER A 56 9.11 -6.86 -14.33
C SER A 56 8.16 -7.30 -15.45
N GLY A 57 7.14 -6.48 -15.78
CA GLY A 57 6.04 -6.88 -16.67
C GLY A 57 5.11 -7.94 -16.07
N ARG A 58 5.18 -8.17 -14.75
CA ARG A 58 4.33 -9.12 -14.00
C ARG A 58 3.79 -8.48 -12.74
N THR A 59 2.60 -8.86 -12.32
CA THR A 59 1.97 -8.34 -11.10
C THR A 59 2.82 -8.63 -9.87
N CYS A 60 3.20 -7.61 -9.13
CA CYS A 60 3.87 -7.72 -7.83
C CYS A 60 2.86 -8.13 -6.76
N ARG A 61 3.28 -9.04 -5.88
CA ARG A 61 2.47 -9.54 -4.75
C ARG A 61 3.01 -9.03 -3.44
N ASN A 62 2.11 -8.68 -2.52
CA ASN A 62 2.52 -8.29 -1.18
C ASN A 62 2.62 -9.53 -0.29
N LEU A 63 3.76 -9.66 0.40
CA LEU A 63 4.00 -10.74 1.36
C LEU A 63 4.11 -10.14 2.75
N ASP A 64 3.09 -10.33 3.57
CA ASP A 64 3.03 -9.74 4.91
C ASP A 64 2.49 -10.71 5.95
N THR A 65 3.36 -11.15 6.85
CA THR A 65 3.03 -12.14 7.89
C THR A 65 2.13 -11.59 8.99
N PHE A 66 1.97 -10.27 9.10
CA PHE A 66 0.99 -9.66 10.02
C PHE A 66 -0.41 -9.68 9.42
N LEU A 67 -0.54 -9.26 8.17
CA LEU A 67 -1.83 -9.13 7.50
C LEU A 67 -2.45 -10.49 7.20
N MET A 68 -1.67 -11.44 6.66
CA MET A 68 -2.21 -12.71 6.17
C MET A 68 -1.72 -13.96 6.93
N GLY A 69 -0.74 -13.81 7.85
CA GLY A 69 -0.16 -14.95 8.55
C GLY A 69 0.88 -15.71 7.72
N ARG A 70 1.64 -16.59 8.38
CA ARG A 70 2.81 -17.28 7.77
C ARG A 70 2.41 -18.27 6.68
N GLU A 71 1.36 -19.03 6.90
CA GLU A 71 0.89 -20.06 5.96
C GLU A 71 0.39 -19.46 4.65
N GLU A 72 -0.39 -18.38 4.74
CA GLU A 72 -0.90 -17.67 3.56
C GLU A 72 0.21 -16.97 2.78
N VAL A 73 1.24 -16.44 3.47
CA VAL A 73 2.44 -15.91 2.81
C VAL A 73 3.12 -16.99 1.98
N VAL A 74 3.33 -18.18 2.56
CA VAL A 74 3.95 -19.31 1.85
C VAL A 74 3.08 -19.77 0.68
N ARG A 75 1.75 -19.82 0.87
CA ARG A 75 0.79 -20.18 -0.18
C ARG A 75 0.80 -19.17 -1.33
N SER A 76 0.70 -17.88 -1.03
CA SER A 76 0.77 -16.81 -2.03
C SER A 76 2.09 -16.85 -2.79
N PHE A 77 3.21 -16.99 -2.10
CA PHE A 77 4.52 -17.15 -2.73
C PHE A 77 4.56 -18.38 -3.65
N SER A 78 4.14 -19.55 -3.18
CA SER A 78 4.13 -20.79 -3.96
C SER A 78 3.31 -20.70 -5.25
N ARG A 79 2.14 -20.02 -5.16
CA ARG A 79 1.23 -19.81 -6.31
C ARG A 79 1.83 -18.88 -7.37
N HIS A 80 2.59 -17.86 -6.95
CA HIS A 80 3.02 -16.77 -7.85
C HIS A 80 4.53 -16.76 -8.14
N ALA A 81 5.31 -17.70 -7.59
CA ALA A 81 6.73 -17.90 -7.90
C ALA A 81 6.90 -19.00 -8.94
N PRO A 82 6.93 -18.71 -10.25
CA PRO A 82 7.04 -19.72 -11.30
C PRO A 82 8.45 -20.32 -11.34
N LYS A 83 8.57 -21.52 -11.95
CA LYS A 83 9.85 -22.25 -12.03
C LYS A 83 10.87 -21.60 -12.98
N ASP A 84 10.36 -20.89 -13.95
CA ASP A 84 11.09 -20.27 -15.08
C ASP A 84 11.39 -18.79 -14.86
N ALA A 85 11.17 -18.27 -13.65
CA ALA A 85 11.45 -16.90 -13.31
C ALA A 85 12.24 -16.78 -12.01
N ILE A 86 12.97 -15.67 -11.87
CA ILE A 86 13.64 -15.29 -10.63
C ILE A 86 12.67 -14.52 -9.76
N SER A 87 12.40 -15.00 -8.55
CA SER A 87 11.58 -14.30 -7.58
C SER A 87 12.41 -13.28 -6.82
N ILE A 88 12.10 -12.00 -6.98
CA ILE A 88 12.74 -10.89 -6.27
C ILE A 88 11.77 -10.37 -5.22
N VAL A 89 12.16 -10.48 -3.95
CA VAL A 89 11.39 -9.97 -2.82
C VAL A 89 12.04 -8.70 -2.32
N GLU A 90 11.38 -7.57 -2.51
CA GLU A 90 11.84 -6.32 -1.90
C GLU A 90 11.42 -6.26 -0.43
N GLY A 91 12.40 -6.09 0.45
CA GLY A 91 12.20 -5.89 1.88
C GLY A 91 11.64 -4.51 2.22
N ASN A 92 11.19 -4.33 3.46
CA ASN A 92 10.70 -3.06 3.98
C ASN A 92 11.58 -2.58 5.15
N ARG A 93 11.80 -1.27 5.28
CA ARG A 93 12.64 -0.65 6.32
C ARG A 93 14.05 -1.29 6.40
N GLY A 94 14.58 -1.50 7.61
CA GLY A 94 15.79 -2.27 7.84
C GLY A 94 15.52 -3.77 7.87
N LEU A 95 16.58 -4.57 7.69
CA LEU A 95 16.51 -6.04 7.62
C LEU A 95 15.79 -6.65 8.82
N TYR A 96 16.09 -6.14 10.02
CA TYR A 96 15.57 -6.65 11.30
C TYR A 96 14.43 -5.80 11.89
N ASP A 97 14.02 -4.72 11.21
CA ASP A 97 12.94 -3.86 11.69
C ASP A 97 11.60 -4.59 11.57
N GLY A 98 11.04 -4.96 12.71
CA GLY A 98 9.75 -5.63 12.83
C GLY A 98 8.67 -4.76 13.46
N SER A 99 7.62 -5.41 13.93
CA SER A 99 6.47 -4.77 14.59
C SER A 99 6.66 -4.64 16.10
N ASN A 100 7.66 -5.29 16.67
CA ASN A 100 8.03 -5.33 18.09
C ASN A 100 9.55 -5.49 18.25
N PRO A 101 10.09 -5.39 19.49
CA PRO A 101 11.53 -5.55 19.74
C PRO A 101 12.11 -6.92 19.34
N GLU A 102 11.30 -7.95 19.30
CA GLU A 102 11.66 -9.32 18.89
C GLU A 102 11.84 -9.43 17.36
N GLY A 103 11.47 -8.38 16.60
CA GLY A 103 11.62 -8.33 15.16
C GLY A 103 10.55 -9.11 14.38
N GLU A 104 9.43 -9.42 15.02
CA GLU A 104 8.31 -10.07 14.34
C GLU A 104 7.88 -9.28 13.10
N HIS A 105 7.52 -10.00 12.05
CA HIS A 105 7.14 -9.44 10.75
C HIS A 105 8.24 -8.61 10.06
N SER A 106 9.52 -8.78 10.43
CA SER A 106 10.65 -8.13 9.75
C SER A 106 10.93 -8.76 8.37
N THR A 107 11.81 -8.10 7.61
CA THR A 107 12.32 -8.66 6.36
C THR A 107 13.16 -9.93 6.62
N ALA A 108 13.87 -9.99 7.73
CA ALA A 108 14.63 -11.17 8.16
C ALA A 108 13.71 -12.38 8.40
N GLU A 109 12.60 -12.19 9.12
CA GLU A 109 11.62 -13.25 9.35
C GLU A 109 11.00 -13.75 8.04
N LEU A 110 10.71 -12.87 7.09
CA LEU A 110 10.22 -13.26 5.78
C LEU A 110 11.29 -14.03 4.98
N ALA A 111 12.54 -13.58 5.02
CA ALA A 111 13.65 -14.26 4.34
C ALA A 111 13.86 -15.70 4.86
N LYS A 112 13.80 -15.88 6.18
CA LYS A 112 13.84 -17.21 6.82
C LYS A 112 12.65 -18.08 6.43
N LEU A 113 11.44 -17.52 6.49
CA LEU A 113 10.19 -18.20 6.09
C LEU A 113 10.26 -18.72 4.65
N LEU A 114 10.77 -17.89 3.75
CA LEU A 114 10.95 -18.23 2.34
C LEU A 114 12.23 -19.00 2.07
N ARG A 115 13.10 -19.25 3.08
CA ARG A 115 14.45 -19.83 2.90
C ARG A 115 15.20 -19.16 1.75
N ALA A 116 15.11 -17.84 1.67
CA ALA A 116 15.65 -17.04 0.58
C ALA A 116 16.98 -16.39 1.00
N PRO A 117 18.02 -16.43 0.16
CA PRO A 117 19.24 -15.68 0.39
C PRO A 117 18.95 -14.18 0.34
N VAL A 118 19.67 -13.41 1.16
CA VAL A 118 19.56 -11.97 1.29
C VAL A 118 20.70 -11.28 0.60
N VAL A 119 20.40 -10.29 -0.24
CA VAL A 119 21.35 -9.30 -0.74
C VAL A 119 21.10 -7.98 0.00
N LEU A 120 22.12 -7.48 0.66
CA LEU A 120 22.00 -6.30 1.52
C LEU A 120 22.41 -5.01 0.78
N VAL A 121 21.47 -4.12 0.54
CA VAL A 121 21.72 -2.76 0.02
C VAL A 121 22.21 -1.90 1.19
N VAL A 122 23.40 -1.34 1.09
CA VAL A 122 23.98 -0.50 2.10
C VAL A 122 24.23 0.91 1.58
N ASP A 123 23.77 1.89 2.34
CA ASP A 123 23.99 3.31 2.05
C ASP A 123 25.39 3.71 2.52
N CYS A 124 26.28 3.97 1.58
CA CYS A 124 27.68 4.28 1.82
C CYS A 124 27.96 5.78 1.95
N ASP A 125 26.91 6.63 2.08
CA ASP A 125 27.16 8.07 2.24
C ASP A 125 27.98 8.35 3.50
N LYS A 126 29.14 9.01 3.32
CA LYS A 126 30.07 9.42 4.38
C LYS A 126 30.56 8.28 5.30
N VAL A 127 30.60 7.05 4.81
CA VAL A 127 31.08 5.88 5.56
C VAL A 127 32.09 5.08 4.73
N THR A 128 33.07 4.49 5.39
CA THR A 128 34.08 3.60 4.76
C THR A 128 34.19 2.28 5.54
N ARG A 129 35.24 2.04 6.30
CA ARG A 129 35.46 0.78 7.04
C ARG A 129 34.37 0.43 8.04
N THR A 130 33.69 1.42 8.62
CA THR A 130 32.57 1.22 9.55
C THR A 130 31.44 0.43 8.88
N MET A 131 31.29 0.51 7.55
CA MET A 131 30.29 -0.28 6.84
C MET A 131 30.47 -1.79 7.06
N ALA A 132 31.72 -2.29 7.04
CA ALA A 132 31.96 -3.70 7.31
C ALA A 132 31.54 -4.09 8.74
N ALA A 133 31.79 -3.23 9.74
CA ALA A 133 31.34 -3.49 11.11
C ALA A 133 29.79 -3.59 11.21
N MET A 134 29.07 -2.73 10.48
CA MET A 134 27.61 -2.78 10.42
C MET A 134 27.11 -4.07 9.76
N ILE A 135 27.71 -4.47 8.64
CA ILE A 135 27.36 -5.72 7.93
C ILE A 135 27.68 -6.95 8.80
N MET A 136 28.87 -6.98 9.42
CA MET A 136 29.23 -8.05 10.37
C MET A 136 28.25 -8.13 11.53
N GLY A 137 27.78 -6.99 12.04
CA GLY A 137 26.72 -6.92 13.03
C GLY A 137 25.46 -7.66 12.55
N CYS A 138 25.01 -7.38 11.34
CA CYS A 138 23.86 -8.08 10.76
C CYS A 138 24.10 -9.59 10.61
N GLN A 139 25.29 -10.02 10.13
CA GLN A 139 25.59 -11.45 9.99
C GLN A 139 25.62 -12.20 11.35
N ARG A 140 25.97 -11.50 12.43
CA ARG A 140 26.08 -12.09 13.77
C ARG A 140 24.80 -11.99 14.59
N PHE A 141 23.97 -10.99 14.27
CA PHE A 141 22.74 -10.73 15.02
C PHE A 141 21.71 -11.88 14.88
N ASP A 142 21.56 -12.39 13.67
CA ASP A 142 20.74 -13.60 13.39
C ASP A 142 21.45 -14.47 12.34
N PRO A 143 22.17 -15.53 12.76
CA PRO A 143 22.89 -16.43 11.85
C PRO A 143 22.00 -17.25 10.91
N GLU A 144 20.70 -17.36 11.18
CA GLU A 144 19.76 -18.05 10.30
C GLU A 144 19.41 -17.23 9.05
N VAL A 145 19.69 -15.92 9.07
CA VAL A 145 19.51 -15.05 7.90
C VAL A 145 20.70 -15.20 6.96
N ALA A 146 20.47 -15.82 5.82
CA ALA A 146 21.50 -16.14 4.84
C ALA A 146 21.90 -14.89 4.01
N ILE A 147 22.68 -13.96 4.56
CA ILE A 147 23.23 -12.83 3.79
C ILE A 147 24.28 -13.38 2.84
N ARG A 148 24.10 -13.21 1.51
CA ARG A 148 24.94 -13.80 0.46
C ARG A 148 25.64 -12.78 -0.44
N GLY A 149 25.35 -11.51 -0.27
CA GLY A 149 26.01 -10.45 -1.04
C GLY A 149 25.59 -9.07 -0.59
N VAL A 150 26.29 -8.07 -1.11
CA VAL A 150 26.09 -6.68 -0.74
C VAL A 150 26.08 -5.81 -2.00
N ILE A 151 25.18 -4.84 -2.05
CA ILE A 151 25.18 -3.74 -3.03
C ILE A 151 25.55 -2.46 -2.31
N LEU A 152 26.67 -1.84 -2.71
CA LEU A 152 27.15 -0.56 -2.19
C LEU A 152 26.43 0.58 -2.92
N ASN A 153 25.56 1.32 -2.24
CA ASN A 153 24.81 2.42 -2.82
C ASN A 153 25.35 3.79 -2.35
N ARG A 154 25.15 4.81 -3.16
CA ARG A 154 25.57 6.20 -2.90
C ARG A 154 27.08 6.36 -2.71
N ILE A 155 27.86 5.65 -3.49
CA ILE A 155 29.31 5.75 -3.51
C ILE A 155 29.75 7.12 -4.06
N ALA A 156 30.71 7.78 -3.38
CA ALA A 156 31.16 9.12 -3.75
C ALA A 156 32.16 9.16 -4.93
N GLY A 157 32.84 8.04 -5.22
CA GLY A 157 33.81 7.94 -6.32
C GLY A 157 34.66 6.67 -6.19
N GLU A 158 35.59 6.44 -7.14
CA GLU A 158 36.36 5.19 -7.28
C GLU A 158 37.21 4.85 -6.05
N ARG A 159 37.92 5.82 -5.49
CA ARG A 159 38.72 5.60 -4.25
C ARG A 159 37.84 5.15 -3.09
N HIS A 160 36.62 5.74 -2.96
CA HIS A 160 35.67 5.37 -1.94
C HIS A 160 35.15 3.95 -2.19
N ALA A 161 34.75 3.65 -3.43
CA ALA A 161 34.32 2.32 -3.85
C ALA A 161 35.36 1.24 -3.51
N SER A 162 36.62 1.47 -3.88
CA SER A 162 37.70 0.52 -3.65
C SER A 162 37.92 0.24 -2.15
N ILE A 163 37.88 1.27 -1.30
CA ILE A 163 38.06 1.12 0.16
C ILE A 163 36.88 0.31 0.74
N VAL A 164 35.66 0.69 0.43
CA VAL A 164 34.46 0.02 1.01
C VAL A 164 34.38 -1.42 0.50
N ARG A 165 34.52 -1.65 -0.82
CA ARG A 165 34.51 -2.98 -1.43
C ARG A 165 35.52 -3.91 -0.75
N ARG A 166 36.79 -3.52 -0.75
CA ARG A 166 37.87 -4.31 -0.14
C ARG A 166 37.59 -4.60 1.33
N THR A 167 37.10 -3.62 2.08
CA THR A 167 36.76 -3.81 3.50
C THR A 167 35.65 -4.80 3.70
N VAL A 168 34.58 -4.76 2.87
CA VAL A 168 33.46 -5.72 2.93
C VAL A 168 33.93 -7.13 2.57
N GLU A 169 34.66 -7.28 1.47
CA GLU A 169 35.15 -8.59 1.00
C GLU A 169 36.12 -9.24 2.00
N GLU A 170 37.04 -8.44 2.60
CA GLU A 170 38.07 -8.91 3.53
C GLU A 170 37.51 -9.28 4.91
N TYR A 171 36.58 -8.45 5.48
CA TYR A 171 36.13 -8.64 6.86
C TYR A 171 34.78 -9.34 6.95
N CYS A 172 33.88 -9.16 5.96
CA CYS A 172 32.56 -9.79 5.99
C CYS A 172 32.53 -11.10 5.16
N HIS A 173 33.54 -11.35 4.34
CA HIS A 173 33.60 -12.50 3.42
C HIS A 173 32.35 -12.61 2.51
N LEU A 174 31.86 -11.46 2.06
CA LEU A 174 30.70 -11.34 1.18
C LEU A 174 31.12 -10.72 -0.16
N PRO A 175 30.59 -11.24 -1.30
CA PRO A 175 30.80 -10.58 -2.58
C PRO A 175 30.07 -9.25 -2.64
N VAL A 176 30.72 -8.24 -3.24
CA VAL A 176 30.09 -6.97 -3.59
C VAL A 176 29.47 -7.09 -4.98
N LEU A 177 28.15 -7.26 -5.01
CA LEU A 177 27.34 -7.50 -6.21
C LEU A 177 26.86 -6.21 -6.90
N GLY A 178 27.38 -5.10 -6.49
CA GLY A 178 27.11 -3.81 -7.12
C GLY A 178 27.78 -2.65 -6.40
N THR A 179 28.10 -1.61 -7.18
CA THR A 179 28.69 -0.38 -6.66
C THR A 179 28.07 0.80 -7.38
N VAL A 180 27.01 1.34 -6.78
CA VAL A 180 26.19 2.39 -7.38
C VAL A 180 26.63 3.74 -6.89
N PRO A 181 27.01 4.67 -7.77
CA PRO A 181 27.44 6.00 -7.39
C PRO A 181 26.27 6.82 -6.85
N ARG A 182 26.58 7.93 -6.17
CA ARG A 182 25.58 8.94 -5.85
C ARG A 182 25.14 9.61 -7.15
N MET A 183 23.85 9.47 -7.47
CA MET A 183 23.26 10.04 -8.66
C MET A 183 22.52 11.32 -8.33
N ALA A 184 22.73 12.36 -9.13
CA ALA A 184 21.97 13.61 -9.03
C ALA A 184 20.56 13.47 -9.61
N ASP A 185 20.40 12.60 -10.61
CA ASP A 185 19.18 12.41 -11.36
C ASP A 185 18.69 10.95 -11.19
N ILE A 186 17.83 10.76 -10.18
CA ILE A 186 17.21 9.47 -9.87
C ILE A 186 16.05 9.22 -10.83
N PRO A 187 15.90 8.00 -11.40
CA PRO A 187 14.83 7.70 -12.36
C PRO A 187 13.43 7.93 -11.83
N PHE A 188 13.22 7.73 -10.54
CA PHE A 188 11.92 7.80 -9.90
C PHE A 188 11.83 9.03 -8.99
N SER A 189 10.83 9.85 -9.22
CA SER A 189 10.57 11.02 -8.37
C SER A 189 10.00 10.60 -7.01
N GLU A 190 10.39 11.29 -5.95
CA GLU A 190 9.92 11.03 -4.59
C GLU A 190 8.97 12.13 -4.10
N ARG A 191 7.99 11.76 -3.29
CA ARG A 191 7.11 12.64 -2.49
C ARG A 191 7.24 12.28 -1.01
N HIS A 192 6.43 12.91 -0.17
CA HIS A 192 6.41 12.69 1.28
C HIS A 192 6.17 11.23 1.71
N LEU A 193 5.54 10.42 0.85
CA LEU A 193 5.18 9.02 1.09
C LEU A 193 6.09 8.00 0.36
N GLY A 194 7.21 8.42 -0.18
CA GLY A 194 8.07 7.61 -1.03
C GLY A 194 7.99 7.99 -2.49
N LEU A 195 8.04 7.03 -3.39
CA LEU A 195 7.97 7.28 -4.83
C LEU A 195 6.60 7.81 -5.25
N ILE A 196 6.56 8.64 -6.31
CA ILE A 196 5.30 8.99 -6.96
C ILE A 196 4.73 7.72 -7.60
N PRO A 197 3.42 7.43 -7.44
CA PRO A 197 2.79 6.31 -8.12
C PRO A 197 3.01 6.36 -9.63
N PRO A 198 3.20 5.21 -10.29
CA PRO A 198 3.39 5.20 -11.74
C PRO A 198 2.28 5.88 -12.54
N GLN A 199 1.04 5.80 -12.06
CA GLN A 199 -0.15 6.39 -12.70
C GLN A 199 -0.14 7.92 -12.69
N GLU A 200 0.64 8.52 -11.80
CA GLU A 200 0.86 9.96 -11.69
C GLU A 200 2.20 10.42 -12.28
N HIS A 201 3.01 9.48 -12.80
CA HIS A 201 4.34 9.78 -13.31
C HIS A 201 4.32 9.98 -14.83
N ASP A 202 4.67 11.18 -15.32
CA ASP A 202 4.55 11.56 -16.75
C ASP A 202 5.48 10.75 -17.68
N ARG A 203 6.57 10.14 -17.16
CA ARG A 203 7.62 9.49 -17.95
C ARG A 203 7.98 8.10 -17.41
N VAL A 204 6.98 7.24 -17.24
CA VAL A 204 7.18 5.88 -16.68
C VAL A 204 8.18 5.06 -17.49
N LEU A 205 7.98 4.92 -18.80
CA LEU A 205 8.86 4.11 -19.66
C LEU A 205 10.30 4.64 -19.73
N PRO A 206 10.55 5.94 -19.93
CA PRO A 206 11.91 6.50 -19.82
C PRO A 206 12.56 6.28 -18.44
N ALA A 207 11.81 6.39 -17.35
CA ALA A 207 12.31 6.13 -16.00
C ALA A 207 12.75 4.67 -15.82
N LEU A 208 11.94 3.73 -16.29
CA LEU A 208 12.29 2.29 -16.27
C LEU A 208 13.49 1.97 -17.16
N GLY A 209 13.57 2.58 -18.37
CA GLY A 209 14.73 2.43 -19.26
C GLY A 209 16.02 2.89 -18.58
N LYS A 210 16.01 4.09 -17.97
CA LYS A 210 17.14 4.62 -17.23
C LYS A 210 17.50 3.75 -16.02
N ALA A 211 16.51 3.24 -15.30
CA ALA A 211 16.72 2.33 -14.19
C ALA A 211 17.41 1.02 -14.63
N ALA A 212 16.97 0.45 -15.77
CA ALA A 212 17.60 -0.74 -16.35
C ALA A 212 19.07 -0.49 -16.74
N ASP A 213 19.37 0.67 -17.32
CA ASP A 213 20.74 1.03 -17.67
C ASP A 213 21.64 1.18 -16.42
N ILE A 214 21.12 1.81 -15.34
CA ILE A 214 21.80 1.88 -14.04
C ILE A 214 22.13 0.47 -13.50
N ALA A 215 21.19 -0.46 -13.58
CA ALA A 215 21.44 -1.83 -13.15
C ALA A 215 22.52 -2.50 -14.03
N GLY A 216 22.45 -2.31 -15.35
CA GLY A 216 23.43 -2.86 -16.29
C GLY A 216 24.85 -2.34 -16.07
N ASP A 217 24.98 -1.06 -15.71
CA ASP A 217 26.29 -0.39 -15.53
C ASP A 217 26.92 -0.67 -14.16
N TYR A 218 26.11 -0.84 -13.12
CA TYR A 218 26.61 -0.81 -11.72
C TYR A 218 26.34 -2.09 -10.91
N LEU A 219 25.51 -3.03 -11.41
CA LEU A 219 25.23 -4.27 -10.71
C LEU A 219 25.87 -5.48 -11.42
N ASP A 220 26.39 -6.41 -10.62
CA ASP A 220 26.80 -7.73 -11.08
C ASP A 220 25.55 -8.61 -11.28
N MET A 221 25.00 -8.53 -12.48
CA MET A 221 23.75 -9.22 -12.83
C MET A 221 23.91 -10.75 -12.72
N GLU A 222 25.05 -11.30 -13.14
CA GLU A 222 25.31 -12.74 -13.09
C GLU A 222 25.48 -13.22 -11.65
N GLY A 223 26.21 -12.45 -10.82
CA GLY A 223 26.34 -12.75 -9.40
C GLY A 223 25.00 -12.69 -8.66
N LEU A 224 24.11 -11.76 -9.02
CA LEU A 224 22.76 -11.69 -8.44
C LEU A 224 21.88 -12.88 -8.86
N ILE A 225 21.98 -13.31 -10.12
CA ILE A 225 21.31 -14.53 -10.60
C ILE A 225 21.82 -15.76 -9.83
N GLN A 226 23.13 -15.93 -9.68
CA GLN A 226 23.75 -17.02 -8.94
C GLN A 226 23.29 -17.04 -7.46
N VAL A 227 23.18 -15.86 -6.83
CA VAL A 227 22.62 -15.77 -5.47
C VAL A 227 21.18 -16.26 -5.45
N ALA A 228 20.34 -15.86 -6.40
CA ALA A 228 18.95 -16.32 -6.46
C ALA A 228 18.85 -17.83 -6.68
N GLU A 229 19.71 -18.42 -7.54
CA GLU A 229 19.78 -19.85 -7.83
C GLU A 229 20.34 -20.66 -6.66
N SER A 230 21.13 -20.06 -5.77
CA SER A 230 21.65 -20.71 -4.56
C SER A 230 20.58 -20.97 -3.50
N ALA A 231 19.37 -20.46 -3.70
CA ALA A 231 18.25 -20.71 -2.79
C ALA A 231 17.93 -22.21 -2.72
N THR A 232 17.69 -22.71 -1.51
CA THR A 232 17.34 -24.13 -1.31
C THR A 232 16.12 -24.52 -2.14
N PRO A 233 16.03 -25.76 -2.66
CA PRO A 233 14.85 -26.20 -3.39
C PRO A 233 13.56 -25.88 -2.62
N TRP A 234 12.55 -25.42 -3.34
CA TRP A 234 11.26 -25.11 -2.77
C TRP A 234 10.42 -26.37 -2.66
N GLU A 235 9.93 -26.64 -1.46
CA GLU A 235 8.99 -27.72 -1.25
C GLU A 235 7.59 -27.21 -1.56
N ASP A 236 6.96 -27.75 -2.61
CA ASP A 236 5.55 -27.51 -2.85
C ASP A 236 4.77 -28.17 -1.71
N HIS A 237 4.44 -27.40 -0.69
CA HIS A 237 3.48 -27.83 0.30
C HIS A 237 2.15 -28.02 -0.44
N ALA A 238 1.62 -29.25 -0.41
CA ALA A 238 0.26 -29.50 -0.85
C ALA A 238 -0.68 -28.81 0.14
N PHE A 239 -0.94 -27.51 -0.10
CA PHE A 239 -1.96 -26.80 0.66
C PHE A 239 -3.32 -27.29 0.19
N SER A 240 -3.85 -28.32 0.86
CA SER A 240 -5.23 -28.73 0.74
C SER A 240 -6.09 -27.66 1.38
N GLY A 241 -6.73 -26.82 0.57
CA GLY A 241 -7.78 -26.00 1.14
C GLY A 241 -7.91 -24.56 0.69
N LEU A 242 -8.00 -24.31 -0.57
CA LEU A 242 -9.09 -23.50 -1.14
C LEU A 242 -9.48 -24.31 -2.38
N GLN A 243 -10.40 -25.23 -2.20
CA GLN A 243 -11.18 -25.69 -3.35
C GLN A 243 -11.76 -24.40 -3.96
N PRO A 244 -11.72 -24.21 -5.29
CA PRO A 244 -12.57 -23.21 -5.91
C PRO A 244 -13.93 -23.38 -5.24
N ALA A 245 -14.49 -22.31 -4.70
CA ALA A 245 -15.84 -22.37 -4.17
C ALA A 245 -16.66 -23.11 -5.23
N ASP A 246 -17.40 -24.15 -4.82
CA ASP A 246 -18.31 -24.83 -5.74
C ASP A 246 -19.02 -23.71 -6.50
N LYS A 247 -18.87 -23.71 -7.83
CA LYS A 247 -19.59 -22.78 -8.68
C LYS A 247 -21.06 -23.07 -8.44
N THR A 248 -21.60 -22.44 -7.41
CA THR A 248 -23.04 -22.42 -7.20
C THR A 248 -23.62 -21.69 -8.39
N ASP A 249 -24.68 -22.25 -8.97
CA ASP A 249 -25.42 -21.73 -10.12
C ASP A 249 -26.19 -20.43 -9.74
N HIS A 250 -25.48 -19.49 -9.07
CA HIS A 250 -26.01 -18.18 -8.72
C HIS A 250 -25.71 -17.21 -9.86
N GLU A 251 -26.65 -16.32 -10.14
CA GLU A 251 -26.43 -15.18 -11.03
C GLU A 251 -25.08 -14.51 -10.69
N GLN A 252 -24.25 -14.28 -11.70
CA GLN A 252 -22.91 -13.75 -11.53
C GLN A 252 -22.98 -12.33 -10.97
N VAL A 253 -22.53 -12.15 -9.73
CA VAL A 253 -22.48 -10.84 -9.06
C VAL A 253 -21.45 -9.94 -9.77
N THR A 254 -21.86 -8.74 -10.17
CA THR A 254 -20.95 -7.74 -10.74
C THR A 254 -20.50 -6.77 -9.67
N ILE A 255 -19.21 -6.76 -9.37
CA ILE A 255 -18.59 -5.83 -8.41
C ILE A 255 -17.88 -4.73 -9.18
N GLY A 256 -18.39 -3.50 -9.03
CA GLY A 256 -17.67 -2.31 -9.50
C GLY A 256 -16.44 -2.04 -8.64
N VAL A 257 -15.31 -1.71 -9.29
CA VAL A 257 -14.08 -1.30 -8.61
C VAL A 257 -13.69 0.07 -9.15
N ILE A 258 -13.73 1.10 -8.32
CA ILE A 258 -13.26 2.43 -8.77
C ILE A 258 -11.74 2.40 -8.83
N ARG A 259 -11.20 2.39 -10.06
CA ARG A 259 -9.77 2.29 -10.29
C ARG A 259 -9.32 3.28 -11.35
N ASP A 260 -8.68 4.35 -10.89
CA ASP A 260 -8.18 5.44 -11.73
C ASP A 260 -7.00 6.17 -11.07
N ARG A 261 -6.69 7.38 -11.53
CA ARG A 261 -5.59 8.20 -10.99
C ARG A 261 -5.76 8.60 -9.53
N ALA A 262 -6.99 8.63 -9.02
CA ALA A 262 -7.30 8.98 -7.64
C ALA A 262 -7.33 7.75 -6.71
N PHE A 263 -7.69 6.57 -7.25
CA PHE A 263 -7.90 5.33 -6.49
C PHE A 263 -7.08 4.20 -7.09
N GLN A 264 -5.91 3.90 -6.52
CA GLN A 264 -4.92 2.98 -7.08
C GLN A 264 -4.46 1.93 -6.08
N PHE A 265 -4.85 2.04 -4.80
CA PHE A 265 -4.36 1.18 -3.75
C PHE A 265 -5.25 -0.04 -3.59
N TYR A 266 -4.91 -1.08 -4.34
CA TYR A 266 -5.55 -2.39 -4.33
C TYR A 266 -4.51 -3.48 -4.24
N TYR A 267 -4.70 -4.41 -3.33
CA TYR A 267 -3.97 -5.68 -3.39
C TYR A 267 -4.52 -6.49 -4.57
N PRO A 268 -3.66 -6.99 -5.46
CA PRO A 268 -4.12 -7.87 -6.54
C PRO A 268 -4.91 -9.07 -6.00
N GLU A 269 -4.49 -9.60 -4.84
CA GLU A 269 -5.14 -10.72 -4.18
C GLU A 269 -6.57 -10.42 -3.74
N ASN A 270 -6.89 -9.17 -3.43
CA ASN A 270 -8.27 -8.77 -3.12
C ASN A 270 -9.17 -8.94 -4.34
N LEU A 271 -8.74 -8.45 -5.50
CA LEU A 271 -9.50 -8.57 -6.75
C LEU A 271 -9.58 -10.03 -7.22
N GLU A 272 -8.49 -10.78 -7.10
CA GLU A 272 -8.47 -12.21 -7.44
C GLU A 272 -9.38 -13.02 -6.53
N THR A 273 -9.40 -12.73 -5.23
CA THR A 273 -10.29 -13.44 -4.29
C THR A 273 -11.75 -13.21 -4.62
N LEU A 274 -12.14 -12.00 -5.04
CA LEU A 274 -13.50 -11.73 -5.53
C LEU A 274 -13.80 -12.53 -6.81
N ALA A 275 -12.87 -12.53 -7.77
CA ALA A 275 -13.03 -13.28 -9.02
C ALA A 275 -13.04 -14.80 -8.79
N ASP A 276 -12.17 -15.32 -7.91
CA ASP A 276 -12.12 -16.74 -7.53
C ASP A 276 -13.45 -17.20 -6.88
N ARG A 277 -14.22 -16.27 -6.27
CA ARG A 277 -15.57 -16.49 -5.73
C ARG A 277 -16.68 -16.31 -6.77
N GLY A 278 -16.34 -16.10 -8.04
CA GLY A 278 -17.29 -16.00 -9.15
C GLY A 278 -17.79 -14.59 -9.45
N ALA A 279 -17.28 -13.54 -8.78
CA ALA A 279 -17.66 -12.18 -9.10
C ALA A 279 -17.08 -11.73 -10.45
N HIS A 280 -17.85 -10.99 -11.21
CA HIS A 280 -17.39 -10.22 -12.37
C HIS A 280 -16.88 -8.86 -11.88
N ILE A 281 -15.62 -8.54 -12.16
CA ILE A 281 -15.03 -7.27 -11.77
C ILE A 281 -15.18 -6.27 -12.91
N LEU A 282 -15.85 -5.15 -12.63
CA LEU A 282 -16.01 -4.03 -13.56
C LEU A 282 -15.19 -2.83 -13.07
N GLU A 283 -14.10 -2.49 -13.77
CA GLU A 283 -13.33 -1.28 -13.46
C GLU A 283 -14.09 -0.02 -13.88
N ILE A 284 -14.16 0.97 -13.00
CA ILE A 284 -14.90 2.23 -13.16
C ILE A 284 -13.98 3.39 -12.81
N SER A 285 -14.07 4.50 -13.53
CA SER A 285 -13.30 5.70 -13.25
C SER A 285 -14.17 6.83 -12.69
N ALA A 286 -13.93 7.22 -11.46
CA ALA A 286 -14.59 8.39 -10.87
C ALA A 286 -14.15 9.71 -11.50
N VAL A 287 -12.99 9.72 -12.19
CA VAL A 287 -12.43 10.91 -12.83
C VAL A 287 -12.99 11.10 -14.25
N SER A 288 -13.22 10.02 -15.00
CA SER A 288 -13.56 10.11 -16.45
C SER A 288 -14.96 9.64 -16.80
N ASP A 289 -15.56 8.70 -16.04
CA ASP A 289 -16.90 8.21 -16.36
C ASP A 289 -17.96 9.23 -15.93
N SER A 290 -19.00 9.38 -16.74
CA SER A 290 -20.04 10.36 -16.48
C SER A 290 -21.09 9.91 -15.44
N SER A 291 -21.16 8.61 -15.14
CA SER A 291 -22.07 8.04 -14.15
C SER A 291 -21.58 6.69 -13.67
N LEU A 292 -22.08 6.26 -12.50
CA LEU A 292 -21.83 4.93 -12.01
C LEU A 292 -22.53 3.90 -12.93
N HIS A 293 -21.77 2.87 -13.33
CA HIS A 293 -22.31 1.74 -14.08
C HIS A 293 -23.23 0.88 -13.20
N SER A 294 -24.10 0.10 -13.84
CA SER A 294 -24.95 -0.87 -13.11
C SER A 294 -24.08 -1.98 -12.53
N VAL A 295 -24.06 -2.09 -11.22
CA VAL A 295 -23.29 -3.07 -10.44
C VAL A 295 -24.09 -3.53 -9.23
N ASP A 296 -23.78 -4.71 -8.71
CA ASP A 296 -24.46 -5.29 -7.54
C ASP A 296 -23.79 -4.82 -6.22
N ALA A 297 -22.50 -4.51 -6.26
CA ALA A 297 -21.74 -3.92 -5.17
C ALA A 297 -20.62 -3.04 -5.68
N LEU A 298 -20.04 -2.20 -4.81
CA LEU A 298 -18.94 -1.32 -5.16
C LEU A 298 -17.79 -1.44 -4.14
N TYR A 299 -16.58 -1.61 -4.64
CA TYR A 299 -15.35 -1.51 -3.86
C TYR A 299 -14.57 -0.25 -4.26
N ILE A 300 -14.31 0.62 -3.29
CA ILE A 300 -13.53 1.84 -3.49
C ILE A 300 -12.28 1.75 -2.61
N GLY A 301 -11.15 1.44 -3.21
CA GLY A 301 -9.87 1.34 -2.51
C GLY A 301 -9.29 2.69 -2.12
N GLY A 302 -8.09 2.64 -1.58
CA GLY A 302 -7.32 3.85 -1.29
C GLY A 302 -6.67 4.47 -2.51
N GLY A 303 -5.93 5.54 -2.26
CA GLY A 303 -5.22 6.30 -3.28
C GLY A 303 -4.89 7.70 -2.79
N PHE A 304 -4.76 8.62 -3.74
CA PHE A 304 -4.50 10.04 -3.47
C PHE A 304 -5.61 10.92 -4.05
N PRO A 305 -6.85 10.84 -3.53
CA PRO A 305 -7.94 11.68 -4.02
C PRO A 305 -7.66 13.18 -3.86
N GLU A 306 -6.80 13.57 -2.90
CA GLU A 306 -6.39 14.96 -2.71
C GLU A 306 -5.57 15.51 -3.88
N THR A 307 -4.82 14.68 -4.61
CA THR A 307 -4.07 15.12 -5.80
C THR A 307 -4.97 15.31 -7.00
N GLN A 308 -6.14 14.67 -7.00
CA GLN A 308 -7.16 14.71 -8.06
C GLN A 308 -8.45 15.40 -7.60
N ALA A 309 -8.44 16.09 -6.45
CA ALA A 309 -9.63 16.66 -5.83
C ALA A 309 -10.41 17.60 -6.76
N GLY A 310 -9.70 18.39 -7.58
CA GLY A 310 -10.32 19.25 -8.58
C GLY A 310 -11.10 18.48 -9.65
N LEU A 311 -10.53 17.38 -10.17
CA LEU A 311 -11.18 16.53 -11.18
C LEU A 311 -12.38 15.78 -10.61
N LEU A 312 -12.22 15.21 -9.41
CA LEU A 312 -13.32 14.55 -8.70
C LEU A 312 -14.48 15.53 -8.40
N ALA A 313 -14.16 16.75 -7.97
CA ALA A 313 -15.15 17.77 -7.70
C ALA A 313 -15.88 18.26 -8.97
N GLN A 314 -15.18 18.36 -10.10
CA GLN A 314 -15.76 18.75 -11.39
C GLN A 314 -16.69 17.68 -11.97
N ASN A 315 -16.45 16.39 -11.67
CA ASN A 315 -17.30 15.30 -12.15
C ASN A 315 -18.55 15.16 -11.27
N GLU A 316 -19.39 16.19 -11.27
CA GLU A 316 -20.63 16.24 -10.48
C GLU A 316 -21.60 15.13 -10.85
N ALA A 317 -21.74 14.83 -12.14
CA ALA A 317 -22.66 13.81 -12.62
C ALA A 317 -22.32 12.43 -12.05
N PHE A 318 -21.06 12.04 -12.02
CA PHE A 318 -20.62 10.79 -11.40
C PHE A 318 -20.90 10.79 -9.88
N ARG A 319 -20.54 11.86 -9.17
CA ARG A 319 -20.77 11.97 -7.72
C ARG A 319 -22.24 11.85 -7.36
N LEU A 320 -23.10 12.51 -8.13
CA LEU A 320 -24.57 12.44 -7.91
C LEU A 320 -25.10 11.02 -8.20
N SER A 321 -24.67 10.37 -9.27
CA SER A 321 -25.09 8.99 -9.59
C SER A 321 -24.65 8.00 -8.51
N LEU A 322 -23.41 8.14 -7.98
CA LEU A 322 -22.92 7.30 -6.89
C LEU A 322 -23.70 7.56 -5.60
N ARG A 323 -23.98 8.83 -5.27
CA ARG A 323 -24.80 9.18 -4.11
C ARG A 323 -26.19 8.59 -4.21
N GLU A 324 -26.84 8.71 -5.37
CA GLU A 324 -28.15 8.15 -5.62
C GLU A 324 -28.17 6.61 -5.46
N ALA A 325 -27.14 5.93 -5.99
CA ALA A 325 -27.01 4.48 -5.85
C ALA A 325 -26.85 4.08 -4.37
N ALA A 326 -25.99 4.79 -3.61
CA ALA A 326 -25.81 4.58 -2.18
C ALA A 326 -27.11 4.84 -1.39
N GLU A 327 -27.87 5.89 -1.73
CA GLU A 327 -29.17 6.19 -1.12
C GLU A 327 -30.23 5.11 -1.44
N LYS A 328 -30.14 4.47 -2.61
CA LYS A 328 -30.98 3.33 -3.00
C LYS A 328 -30.57 2.01 -2.37
N GLY A 329 -29.44 1.99 -1.61
CA GLY A 329 -29.01 0.82 -0.86
C GLY A 329 -27.93 -0.02 -1.55
N LEU A 330 -27.26 0.49 -2.59
CA LEU A 330 -26.10 -0.19 -3.17
C LEU A 330 -25.06 -0.48 -2.07
N PRO A 331 -24.64 -1.74 -1.88
CA PRO A 331 -23.57 -2.08 -0.97
C PRO A 331 -22.24 -1.48 -1.43
N ILE A 332 -21.59 -0.72 -0.55
CA ILE A 332 -20.31 -0.06 -0.86
C ILE A 332 -19.33 -0.29 0.28
N TYR A 333 -18.18 -0.89 -0.05
CA TYR A 333 -17.04 -0.97 0.84
C TYR A 333 -15.97 0.00 0.40
N ALA A 334 -15.54 0.90 1.29
CA ALA A 334 -14.59 1.97 0.95
C ALA A 334 -13.43 2.04 1.94
N GLU A 335 -12.20 2.15 1.42
CA GLU A 335 -10.97 2.27 2.22
C GLU A 335 -10.30 3.62 2.01
N CYS A 336 -9.90 4.30 3.09
CA CYS A 336 -9.01 5.45 3.12
C CYS A 336 -9.38 6.54 2.08
N GLY A 337 -8.76 6.55 0.91
CA GLY A 337 -9.11 7.48 -0.18
C GLY A 337 -10.57 7.37 -0.62
N GLY A 338 -11.09 6.14 -0.72
CA GLY A 338 -12.51 5.88 -1.00
C GLY A 338 -13.43 6.40 0.09
N PHE A 339 -13.02 6.29 1.35
CA PHE A 339 -13.75 6.90 2.48
C PHE A 339 -13.80 8.43 2.34
N MET A 340 -12.67 9.07 2.00
CA MET A 340 -12.64 10.52 1.77
C MET A 340 -13.58 10.94 0.64
N PHE A 341 -13.63 10.15 -0.44
CA PHE A 341 -14.50 10.43 -1.59
C PHE A 341 -15.99 10.33 -1.28
N LEU A 342 -16.41 9.39 -0.41
CA LEU A 342 -17.80 9.24 0.01
C LEU A 342 -18.29 10.34 0.97
N GLY A 343 -17.37 11.11 1.58
CA GLY A 343 -17.68 12.22 2.46
C GLY A 343 -18.29 13.42 1.76
N GLU A 344 -18.58 14.47 2.51
CA GLU A 344 -19.19 15.71 2.01
C GLU A 344 -18.18 16.57 1.23
N ALA A 345 -16.97 16.74 1.80
CA ALA A 345 -15.95 17.60 1.23
C ALA A 345 -14.53 17.16 1.64
N LEU A 346 -13.56 17.50 0.80
CA LEU A 346 -12.13 17.33 1.04
C LEU A 346 -11.44 18.70 0.95
N THR A 347 -10.82 19.12 2.05
CA THR A 347 -10.05 20.38 2.10
C THR A 347 -8.56 20.10 1.86
N VAL A 348 -8.00 20.68 0.80
CA VAL A 348 -6.59 20.55 0.40
C VAL A 348 -5.99 21.95 0.26
N GLY A 349 -4.94 22.25 0.99
CA GLY A 349 -4.27 23.56 0.90
C GLY A 349 -5.17 24.76 1.21
N GLY A 350 -6.22 24.56 1.99
CA GLY A 350 -7.20 25.59 2.33
C GLY A 350 -8.37 25.75 1.33
N HIS A 351 -8.37 24.99 0.24
CA HIS A 351 -9.47 24.90 -0.71
C HIS A 351 -10.36 23.71 -0.40
N GLU A 352 -11.67 23.92 -0.33
CA GLU A 352 -12.67 22.89 -0.11
C GLU A 352 -13.21 22.39 -1.46
N TYR A 353 -13.16 21.07 -1.67
CA TYR A 353 -13.64 20.37 -2.85
C TYR A 353 -14.85 19.52 -2.47
N PRO A 354 -16.02 19.67 -3.11
CA PRO A 354 -17.17 18.81 -2.86
C PRO A 354 -16.87 17.39 -3.32
N MET A 355 -17.24 16.41 -2.47
CA MET A 355 -17.14 14.99 -2.74
C MET A 355 -18.54 14.40 -2.94
N VAL A 356 -18.72 13.07 -2.81
CA VAL A 356 -20.03 12.43 -3.03
C VAL A 356 -21.12 12.93 -2.10
N GLY A 357 -20.77 13.28 -0.86
CA GLY A 357 -21.71 13.82 0.13
C GLY A 357 -22.71 12.80 0.65
N PHE A 358 -22.35 11.51 0.62
CA PHE A 358 -23.19 10.47 1.21
C PHE A 358 -22.90 10.27 2.70
N LEU A 359 -21.64 10.21 3.10
CA LEU A 359 -21.27 10.10 4.52
C LEU A 359 -21.21 11.49 5.17
N PRO A 360 -21.77 11.68 6.40
CA PRO A 360 -21.90 12.99 7.05
C PRO A 360 -20.57 13.44 7.70
N VAL A 361 -19.50 13.41 6.94
CA VAL A 361 -18.15 13.78 7.38
C VAL A 361 -17.43 14.52 6.27
N SER A 362 -16.58 15.48 6.66
CA SER A 362 -15.65 16.15 5.76
C SER A 362 -14.20 15.86 6.18
N PHE A 363 -13.27 16.07 5.28
CA PHE A 363 -11.87 15.78 5.51
C PHE A 363 -10.99 17.01 5.29
N VAL A 364 -9.90 17.08 6.05
CA VAL A 364 -8.84 18.07 5.83
C VAL A 364 -7.50 17.36 5.71
N MET A 365 -6.72 17.72 4.70
CA MET A 365 -5.36 17.22 4.55
C MET A 365 -4.41 17.96 5.48
N GLU A 366 -3.66 17.20 6.27
CA GLU A 366 -2.68 17.69 7.22
C GLU A 366 -1.26 17.52 6.66
N LYS A 367 -0.30 18.30 7.21
CA LYS A 367 1.12 18.22 6.79
C LYS A 367 1.88 17.02 7.37
N ARG A 368 1.32 16.39 8.40
CA ARG A 368 1.92 15.24 9.09
C ARG A 368 0.98 14.05 9.00
N PRO A 369 1.51 12.83 8.94
CA PRO A 369 0.67 11.63 9.03
C PRO A 369 -0.22 11.70 10.27
N GLN A 370 -1.49 11.39 10.09
CA GLN A 370 -2.46 11.27 11.18
C GLN A 370 -2.49 9.84 11.73
N ALA A 371 -2.20 8.88 10.86
CA ALA A 371 -2.00 7.50 11.24
C ALA A 371 -0.97 6.84 10.31
N HIS A 372 -0.23 5.86 10.86
CA HIS A 372 0.73 5.06 10.10
C HIS A 372 1.05 3.76 10.84
N GLY A 373 0.77 2.63 10.23
CA GLY A 373 1.18 1.32 10.72
C GLY A 373 0.08 0.26 10.65
N TYR A 374 0.38 -0.88 11.27
CA TYR A 374 -0.58 -1.98 11.35
C TYR A 374 -1.75 -1.65 12.28
N THR A 375 -2.94 -2.11 11.88
CA THR A 375 -4.16 -1.99 12.66
C THR A 375 -4.68 -3.35 13.11
N VAL A 376 -5.32 -3.36 14.27
CA VAL A 376 -6.15 -4.47 14.75
C VAL A 376 -7.47 -3.86 15.17
N VAL A 377 -8.54 -4.33 14.58
CA VAL A 377 -9.89 -3.85 14.89
C VAL A 377 -10.81 -5.02 15.21
N ASP A 378 -11.69 -4.81 16.19
CA ASP A 378 -12.76 -5.76 16.53
C ASP A 378 -14.08 -5.21 16.01
N VAL A 379 -14.85 -6.02 15.33
CA VAL A 379 -16.20 -5.69 14.85
C VAL A 379 -17.15 -5.77 16.04
N GLU A 380 -17.60 -4.63 16.55
CA GLU A 380 -18.47 -4.58 17.76
C GLU A 380 -19.94 -4.33 17.44
N ARG A 381 -20.24 -3.80 16.27
CA ARG A 381 -21.63 -3.48 15.87
C ARG A 381 -21.99 -4.08 14.52
N GLU A 382 -23.29 -4.25 14.32
CA GLU A 382 -23.84 -4.68 13.03
C GLU A 382 -23.37 -3.77 11.91
N ASN A 383 -23.06 -4.38 10.78
CA ASN A 383 -22.55 -3.72 9.58
C ASN A 383 -22.78 -4.61 8.36
N PRO A 384 -22.69 -4.09 7.13
CA PRO A 384 -23.06 -4.85 5.93
C PRO A 384 -22.10 -6.01 5.59
N PHE A 385 -20.83 -6.01 6.09
CA PHE A 385 -19.79 -6.86 5.52
C PHE A 385 -19.19 -7.89 6.47
N PHE A 386 -19.25 -7.66 7.77
CA PHE A 386 -18.55 -8.50 8.73
C PHE A 386 -19.45 -8.95 9.89
N PRO A 387 -19.41 -10.22 10.27
CA PRO A 387 -20.07 -10.69 11.50
C PRO A 387 -19.53 -9.96 12.73
N VAL A 388 -20.43 -9.59 13.65
CA VAL A 388 -20.06 -9.05 14.96
C VAL A 388 -19.20 -10.07 15.72
N GLY A 389 -18.14 -9.61 16.39
CA GLY A 389 -17.14 -10.43 17.05
C GLY A 389 -15.95 -10.83 16.17
N THR A 390 -15.97 -10.48 14.88
CA THR A 390 -14.83 -10.72 13.99
C THR A 390 -13.66 -9.80 14.35
N ARG A 391 -12.44 -10.36 14.41
CA ARG A 391 -11.21 -9.60 14.58
C ARG A 391 -10.50 -9.48 13.24
N LEU A 392 -10.21 -8.25 12.82
CA LEU A 392 -9.60 -7.92 11.54
C LEU A 392 -8.20 -7.37 11.76
N LYS A 393 -7.27 -7.74 10.88
CA LYS A 393 -5.92 -7.18 10.80
C LYS A 393 -5.74 -6.43 9.50
N GLY A 394 -5.26 -5.21 9.61
CA GLY A 394 -5.05 -4.34 8.46
C GLY A 394 -3.88 -3.39 8.68
N HIS A 395 -3.88 -2.33 7.93
CA HIS A 395 -2.97 -1.21 8.11
C HIS A 395 -3.69 0.09 7.79
N GLU A 396 -3.18 1.18 8.32
CA GLU A 396 -3.63 2.52 8.00
C GLU A 396 -2.43 3.41 7.66
N PHE A 397 -2.59 4.27 6.67
CA PHE A 397 -1.62 5.30 6.36
C PHE A 397 -2.31 6.48 5.68
N HIS A 398 -2.58 7.53 6.43
CA HIS A 398 -3.26 8.70 5.90
C HIS A 398 -2.79 10.00 6.55
N TYR A 399 -2.87 11.08 5.79
CA TYR A 399 -2.63 12.45 6.22
C TYR A 399 -3.92 13.20 6.47
N SER A 400 -5.06 12.64 6.06
CA SER A 400 -6.37 13.26 6.25
C SER A 400 -6.86 13.10 7.68
N ARG A 401 -7.52 14.12 8.18
CA ARG A 401 -8.25 14.13 9.44
C ARG A 401 -9.73 14.36 9.17
N VAL A 402 -10.57 13.59 9.85
CA VAL A 402 -12.02 13.73 9.77
C VAL A 402 -12.45 15.00 10.53
N LEU A 403 -13.27 15.80 9.88
CA LEU A 403 -14.04 16.89 10.49
C LEU A 403 -15.47 16.39 10.63
N ALA A 404 -15.89 16.13 11.86
CA ALA A 404 -17.29 15.84 12.11
C ALA A 404 -18.09 17.13 11.97
N ARG A 405 -19.07 17.15 11.08
CA ARG A 405 -20.20 18.07 11.15
C ARG A 405 -21.31 17.31 11.86
N ASP A 406 -22.17 18.01 12.60
CA ASP A 406 -23.20 17.49 13.52
C ASP A 406 -23.72 16.07 13.26
N ALA A 407 -24.15 15.41 14.34
CA ALA A 407 -24.62 14.03 14.41
C ALA A 407 -25.51 13.63 13.22
N GLY A 408 -24.86 13.22 12.10
CA GLY A 408 -25.52 12.64 10.96
C GLY A 408 -25.92 11.20 11.24
N GLU A 409 -26.80 10.65 10.40
CA GLU A 409 -27.14 9.22 10.42
C GLU A 409 -25.93 8.36 10.14
N GLY A 410 -25.53 7.49 11.08
CA GLY A 410 -24.43 6.54 10.95
C GLY A 410 -23.85 6.11 12.28
N HIS A 411 -23.03 5.05 12.26
CA HIS A 411 -22.35 4.55 13.45
C HIS A 411 -20.95 4.00 13.10
N LEU A 412 -20.06 3.93 14.08
CA LEU A 412 -18.75 3.32 13.93
C LEU A 412 -18.82 1.86 14.40
N ALA A 413 -18.61 0.93 13.46
CA ALA A 413 -18.76 -0.50 13.70
C ALA A 413 -17.56 -1.14 14.38
N PHE A 414 -16.37 -0.56 14.24
CA PHE A 414 -15.13 -1.14 14.70
C PHE A 414 -14.61 -0.46 15.97
N ARG A 415 -14.12 -1.25 16.93
CA ARG A 415 -13.24 -0.81 18.01
C ARG A 415 -11.79 -1.03 17.58
N VAL A 416 -10.96 -0.02 17.68
CA VAL A 416 -9.55 -0.07 17.30
C VAL A 416 -8.71 -0.43 18.52
N GLU A 417 -8.16 -1.64 18.53
CA GLU A 417 -7.23 -2.08 19.55
C GLU A 417 -5.82 -1.54 19.26
N ARG A 418 -5.36 -1.71 18.01
CA ARG A 418 -4.11 -1.15 17.50
C ARG A 418 -4.40 -0.26 16.30
N GLY A 419 -3.80 0.93 16.25
CA GLY A 419 -4.04 1.93 15.23
C GLY A 419 -4.73 3.17 15.76
N SER A 420 -5.16 4.06 14.88
CA SER A 420 -5.83 5.33 15.21
C SER A 420 -7.32 5.30 14.91
N GLY A 421 -7.70 4.82 13.73
CA GLY A 421 -9.06 4.84 13.22
C GLY A 421 -9.59 6.26 12.95
N ILE A 422 -10.91 6.39 12.85
CA ILE A 422 -11.60 7.64 12.51
C ILE A 422 -11.61 8.61 13.70
N ALA A 423 -12.02 8.16 14.86
CA ALA A 423 -12.08 8.97 16.09
C ALA A 423 -12.23 8.08 17.33
N GLY A 424 -11.62 8.48 18.47
CA GLY A 424 -11.84 7.85 19.77
C GLY A 424 -11.55 6.33 19.79
N LYS A 425 -10.56 5.86 19.03
CA LYS A 425 -10.28 4.43 18.87
C LYS A 425 -11.46 3.65 18.27
N ARG A 426 -12.13 4.27 17.32
CA ARG A 426 -13.18 3.66 16.54
C ARG A 426 -12.97 3.90 15.04
N ASP A 427 -13.43 2.94 14.22
CA ASP A 427 -13.34 2.97 12.76
C ASP A 427 -14.59 2.30 12.14
N GLY A 428 -14.64 2.18 10.82
CA GLY A 428 -15.74 1.53 10.12
C GLY A 428 -17.04 2.32 10.21
N LEU A 429 -17.09 3.52 9.61
CA LEU A 429 -18.31 4.33 9.52
C LEU A 429 -19.32 3.66 8.60
N CYS A 430 -20.47 3.32 9.17
CA CYS A 430 -21.59 2.70 8.46
C CYS A 430 -22.77 3.67 8.30
N ARG A 431 -23.33 3.72 7.11
CA ARG A 431 -24.63 4.35 6.80
C ARG A 431 -25.33 3.51 5.74
N LYS A 432 -26.54 3.03 6.00
CA LYS A 432 -27.23 2.06 5.14
C LYS A 432 -26.30 0.86 4.83
N ASN A 433 -26.19 0.46 3.57
CA ASN A 433 -25.33 -0.63 3.11
C ASN A 433 -23.90 -0.17 2.76
N VAL A 434 -23.49 1.00 3.21
CA VAL A 434 -22.15 1.56 2.99
C VAL A 434 -21.34 1.44 4.26
N MET A 435 -20.13 0.90 4.14
CA MET A 435 -19.09 0.93 5.16
C MET A 435 -17.84 1.59 4.61
N ALA A 436 -17.30 2.54 5.36
CA ALA A 436 -16.04 3.21 5.04
C ALA A 436 -15.09 3.23 6.23
N THR A 437 -13.81 2.98 6.00
CA THR A 437 -12.79 2.79 7.05
C THR A 437 -11.45 3.38 6.61
N PHE A 438 -10.60 3.75 7.57
CA PHE A 438 -9.20 4.03 7.27
C PHE A 438 -8.34 2.77 7.22
N THR A 439 -8.83 1.67 7.80
CA THR A 439 -8.14 0.39 7.81
C THR A 439 -8.23 -0.28 6.44
N HIS A 440 -7.07 -0.54 5.81
CA HIS A 440 -6.96 -1.36 4.61
C HIS A 440 -6.86 -2.84 4.96
N LEU A 441 -7.62 -3.67 4.29
CA LEU A 441 -7.65 -5.11 4.52
C LEU A 441 -7.01 -5.89 3.37
N HIS A 442 -6.44 -7.06 3.70
CA HIS A 442 -5.92 -8.01 2.73
C HIS A 442 -6.79 -9.27 2.72
N ALA A 443 -7.35 -9.63 1.57
CA ALA A 443 -8.33 -10.70 1.45
C ALA A 443 -7.82 -12.06 1.94
N LEU A 444 -6.54 -12.38 1.73
CA LEU A 444 -5.97 -13.65 2.20
C LEU A 444 -5.88 -13.74 3.73
N GLY A 445 -5.82 -12.59 4.42
CA GLY A 445 -5.84 -12.55 5.89
C GLY A 445 -7.23 -12.31 6.47
N THR A 446 -8.19 -11.92 5.64
CA THR A 446 -9.55 -11.58 6.04
C THR A 446 -10.53 -12.11 4.99
N PRO A 447 -10.72 -13.45 4.89
CA PRO A 447 -11.59 -14.05 3.87
C PRO A 447 -13.05 -13.55 3.96
N GLN A 448 -13.52 -13.20 5.17
CA GLN A 448 -14.86 -12.63 5.41
C GLN A 448 -15.11 -11.34 4.60
N TRP A 449 -14.05 -10.60 4.26
CA TRP A 449 -14.17 -9.40 3.45
C TRP A 449 -14.74 -9.69 2.05
N ALA A 450 -14.22 -10.71 1.37
CA ALA A 450 -14.69 -11.10 0.06
C ALA A 450 -16.07 -11.78 0.14
N GLU A 451 -16.31 -12.55 1.22
CA GLU A 451 -17.63 -13.14 1.51
C GLU A 451 -18.70 -12.05 1.63
N GLY A 452 -18.43 -11.03 2.46
CA GLY A 452 -19.35 -9.91 2.65
C GLY A 452 -19.64 -9.09 1.39
N LEU A 453 -18.72 -9.07 0.41
CA LEU A 453 -18.95 -8.38 -0.87
C LEU A 453 -19.66 -9.24 -1.93
N VAL A 454 -19.44 -10.56 -1.94
CA VAL A 454 -20.00 -11.47 -2.96
C VAL A 454 -21.33 -12.07 -2.50
N ASP A 455 -21.43 -12.45 -1.22
CA ASP A 455 -22.61 -13.13 -0.68
C ASP A 455 -23.72 -12.16 -0.23
N LEU A 456 -23.75 -10.95 -0.79
CA LEU A 456 -24.68 -9.89 -0.45
C LEU A 456 -26.13 -10.42 -0.41
N ARG A 457 -26.55 -10.85 0.76
CA ARG A 457 -27.97 -11.06 1.02
C ARG A 457 -28.60 -9.69 1.25
N VAL A 458 -29.37 -9.26 0.28
CA VAL A 458 -30.05 -7.95 0.14
C VAL A 458 -31.06 -7.64 1.27
N ASP A 459 -31.03 -8.31 2.39
CA ASP A 459 -32.03 -8.20 3.44
C ASP A 459 -31.60 -7.52 4.74
N VAL A 460 -30.48 -6.76 4.73
CA VAL A 460 -30.10 -6.02 5.94
C VAL A 460 -30.51 -4.56 5.81
N THR A 461 -31.79 -4.28 6.04
CA THR A 461 -32.20 -2.94 6.49
C THR A 461 -31.69 -2.80 7.93
N LEU A 462 -30.48 -2.27 8.10
CA LEU A 462 -29.95 -2.00 9.42
C LEU A 462 -30.87 -1.03 10.16
N PRO A 463 -31.35 -1.36 11.37
CA PRO A 463 -32.12 -0.42 12.17
C PRO A 463 -31.21 0.76 12.52
N PHE A 464 -31.67 1.96 12.21
CA PHE A 464 -30.98 3.19 12.57
C PHE A 464 -31.01 3.35 14.10
N HIS A 465 -29.90 3.14 14.78
CA HIS A 465 -29.78 3.46 16.20
C HIS A 465 -28.55 4.35 16.44
N ASP A 466 -28.87 5.51 17.03
CA ASP A 466 -28.05 6.43 17.79
C ASP A 466 -26.99 7.31 17.06
N ALA A 467 -27.13 8.61 17.31
CA ALA A 467 -26.17 9.66 16.97
C ALA A 467 -24.76 9.31 17.47
N ILE A 468 -23.77 9.51 16.62
CA ILE A 468 -22.35 9.32 16.98
C ILE A 468 -21.98 10.31 18.08
N PRO A 469 -21.63 9.90 19.32
CA PRO A 469 -21.19 10.84 20.33
C PRO A 469 -19.75 11.28 20.01
N TRP A 470 -19.62 12.37 19.31
CA TRP A 470 -18.33 13.04 19.10
C TRP A 470 -17.92 13.74 20.39
N HIS A 471 -17.22 13.06 21.29
CA HIS A 471 -16.58 13.73 22.41
C HIS A 471 -15.49 14.66 21.86
N ARG A 472 -15.61 15.94 22.16
CA ARG A 472 -14.57 16.96 21.93
C ARG A 472 -13.28 16.47 22.57
N ALA A 473 -12.34 15.97 21.78
CA ALA A 473 -10.96 15.80 22.21
C ALA A 473 -10.41 17.23 22.40
N GLY A 474 -10.04 17.54 23.64
CA GLY A 474 -9.72 18.85 24.12
C GLY A 474 -8.60 19.56 23.38
N GLY A 475 -8.75 20.87 23.26
CA GLY A 475 -7.65 21.81 23.12
C GLY A 475 -7.65 22.65 21.87
N ALA A 476 -7.99 23.92 22.07
CA ALA A 476 -7.80 25.10 21.23
C ALA A 476 -8.91 25.41 20.20
N GLU A 477 -9.84 26.23 20.67
CA GLU A 477 -10.70 27.06 19.81
C GLU A 477 -9.84 27.95 18.90
N CYS A 478 -9.74 27.56 17.63
CA CYS A 478 -9.28 28.49 16.60
C CYS A 478 -10.52 29.24 16.08
N ARG A 479 -10.85 30.36 16.74
CA ARG A 479 -11.85 31.33 16.23
C ARG A 479 -11.23 32.05 15.02
N LEU A 480 -11.55 31.57 13.82
CA LEU A 480 -11.35 32.35 12.60
C LEU A 480 -12.35 33.54 12.62
N ARG A 481 -11.89 34.71 13.04
CA ARG A 481 -12.61 35.97 12.79
C ARG A 481 -12.45 36.29 11.30
N LEU A 482 -13.51 36.08 10.55
CA LEU A 482 -13.69 36.66 9.22
C LEU A 482 -13.83 38.19 9.40
N HIS A 483 -12.77 38.91 9.08
CA HIS A 483 -12.84 40.37 8.93
C HIS A 483 -13.37 40.69 7.53
N LEU A 484 -14.67 40.82 7.41
CA LEU A 484 -15.31 41.53 6.31
C LEU A 484 -15.02 43.03 6.49
N ARG A 485 -14.01 43.56 5.81
CA ARG A 485 -13.85 45.00 5.63
C ARG A 485 -14.81 45.47 4.55
N SER A 486 -15.95 46.04 4.97
CA SER A 486 -16.80 46.85 4.13
C SER A 486 -16.11 48.22 3.87
N HIS A 487 -15.67 48.44 2.64
CA HIS A 487 -15.30 49.79 2.19
C HIS A 487 -16.54 50.65 2.05
N ARG A 488 -16.89 51.45 3.10
CA ARG A 488 -17.72 52.65 2.95
C ARG A 488 -16.82 53.84 2.59
N ARG A 489 -16.89 54.26 1.34
CA ARG A 489 -16.45 55.59 0.91
C ARG A 489 -17.28 56.63 1.63
N ARG A 490 -16.68 57.45 2.48
CA ARG A 490 -17.23 58.75 2.90
C ARG A 490 -16.59 59.83 2.04
N ARG A 491 -17.42 60.46 1.19
CA ARG A 491 -17.16 61.81 0.64
C ARG A 491 -17.12 62.78 1.80
N ARG A 492 -16.09 63.56 1.92
CA ARG A 492 -16.13 64.87 2.64
C ARG A 492 -16.13 65.92 1.58
N ALA A 493 -17.23 66.70 1.59
CA ALA A 493 -17.35 68.01 0.99
C ALA A 493 -16.69 69.10 1.91
N GLY A 494 -16.14 70.03 1.30
CA GLY A 494 -15.46 71.22 1.54
C GLY A 494 -15.76 72.12 2.72
N ALA A 495 -14.92 73.07 2.75
CA ALA A 495 -14.97 74.43 3.20
C ALA A 495 -14.04 74.75 4.40
N GLY A 496 -13.24 75.73 4.19
CA GLY A 496 -12.46 76.51 5.17
C GLY A 496 -11.03 76.69 4.70
#